data_05d27e8e65717eaac39cc27195d4b4b3
#
_entry.id   05d27e8e65717eaac39cc27195d4b4b3
#
_cell.length_a   1.000
_cell.length_b   1.000
_cell.length_c   1.000
_cell.angle_alpha   90.00
_cell.angle_beta   90.00
_cell.angle_gamma   90.00
#
_symmetry.space_group_name_H-M   'P 1'
#
loop_
_entity.id
_entity.type
_entity.pdbx_description
1 polymer ?
#
loop_
_entity_poly.entity_id
_entity_poly.type
_entity_poly.pdbx_seq_one_letter_code
_entity_poly.pdbx_strand_id
1 'polypeptide(L)'
;MNSGGTGDLYEKYADAVYLPSKVRLESCTLCQLKCKCCYMRNDVNTVGIGYLRFADFMRFVDRHPYVKEIEISNSGEIFLNKDLPAIMEYAFHKRVALTAWSGANFNNVSDEALDALVRFRFKGLTLSIDGATQAAYEKYRVGGCLDRVFENVKKLNELKRKYNSPYPRLSWQFIIFGHNEEEIPLVKKMAPELG
;
A
#
# COMPACT_ATOMS: atom_id res chain seq x y z
N MET A 1 -1.60 -14.69 -44.94
CA MET A 1 -2.14 -14.15 -43.64
C MET A 1 -1.09 -14.43 -42.58
N ASN A 2 -0.23 -13.44 -42.35
CA ASN A 2 0.87 -13.60 -41.37
C ASN A 2 0.34 -13.39 -39.95
N SER A 3 0.27 -14.46 -39.19
CA SER A 3 0.15 -14.40 -37.72
C SER A 3 1.51 -14.02 -37.15
N GLY A 4 1.85 -12.75 -37.17
CA GLY A 4 3.01 -12.22 -36.45
C GLY A 4 2.76 -12.35 -34.97
N GLY A 5 3.31 -13.41 -34.38
CA GLY A 5 3.14 -13.72 -32.96
C GLY A 5 3.93 -12.75 -32.08
N THR A 6 3.32 -12.40 -30.96
CA THR A 6 3.93 -11.65 -29.84
C THR A 6 5.20 -12.30 -29.27
N GLY A 7 5.54 -13.53 -29.65
CA GLY A 7 6.76 -14.24 -29.31
C GLY A 7 8.04 -13.59 -29.88
N ASP A 8 7.97 -13.08 -31.10
CA ASP A 8 9.14 -12.52 -31.79
C ASP A 8 9.67 -11.20 -31.15
N LEU A 9 8.78 -10.43 -30.51
CA LEU A 9 9.17 -9.23 -29.78
C LEU A 9 9.89 -9.56 -28.46
N TYR A 10 9.46 -10.63 -27.78
CA TYR A 10 10.10 -11.06 -26.54
C TYR A 10 11.50 -11.61 -26.78
N GLU A 11 11.71 -12.40 -27.82
CA GLU A 11 13.05 -12.92 -28.19
C GLU A 11 13.97 -11.79 -28.65
N LYS A 12 13.48 -10.83 -29.42
CA LYS A 12 14.25 -9.70 -29.92
C LYS A 12 14.74 -8.74 -28.82
N TYR A 13 14.04 -8.65 -27.68
CA TYR A 13 14.37 -7.79 -26.54
C TYR A 13 14.84 -8.57 -25.32
N ALA A 14 14.90 -9.90 -25.37
CA ALA A 14 15.37 -10.74 -24.28
C ALA A 14 16.85 -10.49 -23.91
N ASP A 15 17.65 -10.11 -24.89
CA ASP A 15 19.06 -9.74 -24.69
C ASP A 15 19.25 -8.27 -24.32
N ALA A 16 18.25 -7.45 -24.47
CA ALA A 16 18.27 -6.07 -24.02
C ALA A 16 17.71 -5.99 -22.61
N VAL A 17 18.51 -5.61 -21.68
CA VAL A 17 18.42 -5.38 -20.22
C VAL A 17 17.15 -4.61 -19.74
N TYR A 18 15.96 -4.84 -20.32
CA TYR A 18 14.73 -4.09 -20.03
C TYR A 18 13.66 -4.90 -19.30
N LEU A 19 14.04 -5.93 -18.56
CA LEU A 19 13.11 -6.60 -17.66
C LEU A 19 12.76 -5.65 -16.49
N PRO A 20 11.47 -5.43 -16.20
CA PRO A 20 11.06 -4.47 -15.18
C PRO A 20 11.47 -4.94 -13.80
N SER A 21 12.41 -4.24 -13.17
CA SER A 21 12.81 -4.52 -11.79
C SER A 21 11.75 -4.08 -10.75
N LYS A 22 10.83 -3.21 -11.15
CA LYS A 22 9.73 -2.71 -10.35
C LYS A 22 8.42 -2.93 -11.06
N VAL A 23 7.43 -3.43 -10.34
CA VAL A 23 6.08 -3.67 -10.84
C VAL A 23 5.04 -3.21 -9.84
N ARG A 24 3.80 -3.07 -10.31
CA ARG A 24 2.64 -2.81 -9.45
C ARG A 24 1.68 -3.99 -9.54
N LEU A 25 1.29 -4.52 -8.38
CA LEU A 25 0.25 -5.52 -8.24
C LEU A 25 -0.87 -4.96 -7.37
N GLU A 26 -2.10 -5.23 -7.74
CA GLU A 26 -3.25 -4.85 -6.92
C GLU A 26 -3.45 -5.86 -5.79
N SER A 27 -3.21 -5.44 -4.54
CA SER A 27 -3.42 -6.31 -3.38
C SER A 27 -4.88 -6.55 -3.09
N CYS A 28 -5.70 -5.50 -3.24
CA CYS A 28 -7.13 -5.55 -2.93
C CYS A 28 -7.83 -4.41 -3.66
N THR A 29 -8.95 -4.69 -4.33
CA THR A 29 -9.79 -3.67 -4.96
C THR A 29 -10.91 -3.17 -4.05
N LEU A 30 -11.11 -3.78 -2.87
CA LEU A 30 -12.08 -3.33 -1.89
C LEU A 30 -11.52 -2.26 -0.97
N CYS A 31 -12.37 -1.34 -0.54
CA CYS A 31 -12.07 -0.37 0.50
C CYS A 31 -13.31 -0.17 1.38
N GLN A 32 -13.11 -0.11 2.69
CA GLN A 32 -14.18 0.14 3.64
C GLN A 32 -14.57 1.62 3.73
N LEU A 33 -13.69 2.53 3.26
CA LEU A 33 -13.98 3.96 3.23
C LEU A 33 -14.74 4.34 1.95
N LYS A 34 -15.46 5.45 2.04
CA LYS A 34 -16.26 6.02 0.93
C LYS A 34 -15.78 7.43 0.59
N CYS A 35 -14.49 7.58 0.34
CA CYS A 35 -13.88 8.88 0.03
C CYS A 35 -14.56 9.53 -1.17
N LYS A 36 -14.92 10.83 -1.05
CA LYS A 36 -15.79 11.53 -2.01
C LYS A 36 -15.25 11.58 -3.45
N CYS A 37 -13.93 11.77 -3.61
CA CYS A 37 -13.28 11.87 -4.92
C CYS A 37 -12.54 10.59 -5.34
N CYS A 38 -12.78 9.46 -4.65
CA CYS A 38 -12.16 8.19 -5.02
C CYS A 38 -12.89 7.60 -6.23
N TYR A 39 -12.14 7.34 -7.30
CA TYR A 39 -12.69 6.74 -8.51
C TYR A 39 -13.30 5.35 -8.26
N MET A 40 -12.71 4.58 -7.34
CA MET A 40 -13.22 3.24 -6.97
C MET A 40 -14.62 3.25 -6.38
N ARG A 41 -15.07 4.38 -5.82
CA ARG A 41 -16.42 4.51 -5.31
C ARG A 41 -17.49 4.44 -6.41
N ASN A 42 -17.15 4.97 -7.58
CA ASN A 42 -18.08 5.12 -8.70
C ASN A 42 -17.88 4.03 -9.76
N ASP A 43 -16.72 3.37 -9.78
CA ASP A 43 -16.27 2.56 -10.92
C ASP A 43 -15.73 1.18 -10.52
N VAL A 44 -16.12 0.70 -9.35
CA VAL A 44 -15.76 -0.65 -8.84
C VAL A 44 -16.04 -1.76 -9.86
N ASN A 45 -17.06 -1.58 -10.69
CA ASN A 45 -17.43 -2.55 -11.72
C ASN A 45 -16.41 -2.64 -12.87
N THR A 46 -15.62 -1.60 -13.10
CA THR A 46 -14.66 -1.55 -14.22
C THR A 46 -13.41 -2.37 -13.93
N VAL A 47 -12.94 -2.36 -12.68
CA VAL A 47 -11.73 -3.11 -12.27
C VAL A 47 -12.04 -4.46 -11.62
N GLY A 48 -13.32 -4.73 -11.32
CA GLY A 48 -13.76 -5.92 -10.60
C GLY A 48 -13.48 -5.86 -9.11
N ILE A 49 -13.93 -6.88 -8.38
CA ILE A 49 -13.77 -7.03 -6.93
C ILE A 49 -12.91 -8.25 -6.65
N GLY A 50 -11.82 -8.06 -5.90
CA GLY A 50 -10.95 -9.19 -5.58
C GLY A 50 -9.80 -8.87 -4.66
N TYR A 51 -9.10 -9.94 -4.33
CA TYR A 51 -7.89 -9.94 -3.51
C TYR A 51 -6.79 -10.69 -4.24
N LEU A 52 -5.56 -10.21 -4.13
CA LEU A 52 -4.38 -10.96 -4.54
C LEU A 52 -4.20 -12.15 -3.59
N ARG A 53 -4.43 -13.35 -4.08
CA ARG A 53 -4.22 -14.57 -3.29
C ARG A 53 -2.73 -14.84 -3.12
N PHE A 54 -2.35 -15.37 -1.97
CA PHE A 54 -0.97 -15.74 -1.68
C PHE A 54 -0.36 -16.65 -2.74
N ALA A 55 -1.11 -17.67 -3.21
CA ALA A 55 -0.63 -18.59 -4.24
C ALA A 55 -0.34 -17.93 -5.59
N ASP A 56 -1.11 -16.90 -5.96
CA ASP A 56 -0.90 -16.16 -7.19
C ASP A 56 0.31 -15.22 -7.06
N PHE A 57 0.50 -14.60 -5.89
CA PHE A 57 1.68 -13.81 -5.58
C PHE A 57 2.96 -14.65 -5.63
N MET A 58 2.98 -15.82 -4.98
CA MET A 58 4.11 -16.75 -5.03
C MET A 58 4.47 -17.09 -6.47
N ARG A 59 3.48 -17.51 -7.25
CA ARG A 59 3.67 -17.89 -8.65
C ARG A 59 4.24 -16.76 -9.48
N PHE A 60 3.78 -15.53 -9.23
CA PHE A 60 4.30 -14.34 -9.90
C PHE A 60 5.78 -14.11 -9.56
N VAL A 61 6.12 -14.08 -8.27
CA VAL A 61 7.49 -13.83 -7.81
C VAL A 61 8.45 -14.91 -8.31
N ASP A 62 8.05 -16.17 -8.28
CA ASP A 62 8.91 -17.29 -8.72
C ASP A 62 9.15 -17.28 -10.23
N ARG A 63 8.17 -16.82 -11.02
CA ARG A 63 8.31 -16.71 -12.48
C ARG A 63 9.07 -15.46 -12.93
N HIS A 64 9.22 -14.47 -12.05
CA HIS A 64 9.84 -13.18 -12.37
C HIS A 64 10.98 -12.82 -11.41
N PRO A 65 12.08 -13.61 -11.37
CA PRO A 65 13.17 -13.43 -10.41
C PRO A 65 13.94 -12.10 -10.58
N TYR A 66 13.73 -11.42 -11.69
CA TYR A 66 14.27 -10.10 -11.98
C TYR A 66 13.52 -8.96 -11.28
N VAL A 67 12.29 -9.19 -10.79
CA VAL A 67 11.52 -8.21 -10.02
C VAL A 67 12.13 -8.07 -8.63
N LYS A 68 12.46 -6.83 -8.26
CA LYS A 68 13.11 -6.48 -6.98
C LYS A 68 12.21 -5.66 -6.06
N GLU A 69 11.21 -4.99 -6.62
CA GLU A 69 10.30 -4.15 -5.86
C GLU A 69 8.87 -4.29 -6.41
N ILE A 70 7.91 -4.45 -5.52
CA ILE A 70 6.49 -4.54 -5.86
C ILE A 70 5.73 -3.49 -5.06
N GLU A 71 5.10 -2.56 -5.76
CA GLU A 71 4.09 -1.66 -5.20
C GLU A 71 2.76 -2.39 -5.13
N ILE A 72 2.19 -2.54 -3.92
CA ILE A 72 0.97 -3.34 -3.71
C ILE A 72 -0.26 -2.50 -3.37
N SER A 73 -0.14 -1.18 -3.29
CA SER A 73 -1.26 -0.26 -3.13
C SER A 73 -1.60 0.43 -4.45
N ASN A 74 -2.86 0.46 -4.81
CA ASN A 74 -3.34 1.17 -6.00
C ASN A 74 -4.79 1.61 -5.85
N SER A 75 -5.73 0.67 -5.87
CA SER A 75 -7.16 0.99 -5.98
C SER A 75 -7.91 0.86 -4.65
N GLY A 76 -7.71 -0.22 -3.92
CA GLY A 76 -8.42 -0.51 -2.67
C GLY A 76 -7.59 -0.25 -1.41
N GLU A 77 -7.97 -0.94 -0.33
CA GLU A 77 -7.25 -0.91 0.93
C GLU A 77 -6.49 -2.22 1.13
N ILE A 78 -5.16 -2.14 1.15
CA ILE A 78 -4.29 -3.32 1.20
C ILE A 78 -4.53 -4.18 2.44
N PHE A 79 -4.88 -3.57 3.58
CA PHE A 79 -5.08 -4.27 4.85
C PHE A 79 -6.41 -5.04 4.95
N LEU A 80 -7.26 -4.96 3.93
CA LEU A 80 -8.41 -5.85 3.79
C LEU A 80 -8.03 -7.20 3.18
N ASN A 81 -6.84 -7.33 2.59
CA ASN A 81 -6.33 -8.60 2.10
C ASN A 81 -5.80 -9.44 3.26
N LYS A 82 -6.49 -10.53 3.57
CA LYS A 82 -6.12 -11.46 4.65
C LYS A 82 -4.81 -12.21 4.39
N ASP A 83 -4.43 -12.35 3.13
CA ASP A 83 -3.18 -13.03 2.74
C ASP A 83 -1.96 -12.08 2.82
N LEU A 84 -2.17 -10.79 3.14
CA LEU A 84 -1.12 -9.79 3.16
C LEU A 84 0.08 -10.15 4.07
N PRO A 85 -0.10 -10.67 5.31
CA PRO A 85 1.03 -11.10 6.14
C PRO A 85 1.87 -12.19 5.48
N ALA A 86 1.25 -13.20 4.89
CA ALA A 86 1.94 -14.28 4.17
C ALA A 86 2.66 -13.77 2.91
N ILE A 87 2.05 -12.82 2.20
CA ILE A 87 2.65 -12.13 1.06
C ILE A 87 3.92 -11.37 1.49
N MET A 88 3.87 -10.64 2.62
CA MET A 88 5.03 -9.92 3.15
C MET A 88 6.17 -10.87 3.56
N GLU A 89 5.85 -11.96 4.23
CA GLU A 89 6.82 -12.99 4.61
C GLU A 89 7.52 -13.58 3.41
N TYR A 90 6.75 -14.00 2.41
CA TYR A 90 7.29 -14.61 1.20
C TYR A 90 8.19 -13.63 0.42
N ALA A 91 7.71 -12.41 0.23
CA ALA A 91 8.49 -11.36 -0.44
C ALA A 91 9.84 -11.11 0.25
N PHE A 92 9.83 -11.06 1.60
CA PHE A 92 11.04 -10.90 2.40
C PHE A 92 12.04 -12.04 2.15
N HIS A 93 11.59 -13.30 2.18
CA HIS A 93 12.45 -14.45 1.92
C HIS A 93 12.98 -14.50 0.47
N LYS A 94 12.20 -14.00 -0.48
CA LYS A 94 12.60 -13.87 -1.89
C LYS A 94 13.43 -12.59 -2.18
N ARG A 95 13.68 -11.74 -1.16
CA ARG A 95 14.40 -10.47 -1.29
C ARG A 95 13.72 -9.50 -2.26
N VAL A 96 12.40 -9.52 -2.29
CA VAL A 96 11.55 -8.59 -3.03
C VAL A 96 11.03 -7.54 -2.06
N ALA A 97 11.34 -6.28 -2.31
CA ALA A 97 10.86 -5.19 -1.48
C ALA A 97 9.37 -4.90 -1.78
N LEU A 98 8.55 -4.81 -0.74
CA LEU A 98 7.16 -4.37 -0.88
C LEU A 98 7.03 -2.91 -0.47
N THR A 99 6.20 -2.19 -1.21
CA THR A 99 5.86 -0.78 -0.96
C THR A 99 4.37 -0.54 -1.08
N ALA A 100 3.89 0.50 -0.39
CA ALA A 100 2.54 1.04 -0.51
C ALA A 100 2.60 2.58 -0.58
N TRP A 101 3.27 3.08 -1.63
CA TRP A 101 3.46 4.52 -1.84
C TRP A 101 2.21 5.22 -2.39
N SER A 102 1.30 4.48 -3.03
CA SER A 102 0.02 5.02 -3.49
C SER A 102 -0.96 5.29 -2.35
N GLY A 103 -0.65 4.80 -1.15
CA GLY A 103 -1.35 5.11 0.08
C GLY A 103 -2.20 3.97 0.63
N ALA A 104 -2.36 3.97 1.95
CA ALA A 104 -3.28 3.11 2.69
C ALA A 104 -4.03 3.96 3.72
N ASN A 105 -5.29 3.63 4.01
CA ASN A 105 -6.07 4.41 4.96
C ASN A 105 -5.80 4.06 6.43
N PHE A 106 -5.19 2.92 6.67
CA PHE A 106 -4.69 2.47 7.98
C PHE A 106 -5.75 2.37 9.09
N ASN A 107 -7.04 2.34 8.74
CA ASN A 107 -8.14 2.24 9.71
C ASN A 107 -8.33 0.81 10.24
N ASN A 108 -8.20 -0.20 9.35
CA ASN A 108 -8.49 -1.60 9.66
C ASN A 108 -7.24 -2.47 9.47
N VAL A 109 -6.25 -2.23 10.32
CA VAL A 109 -5.01 -3.01 10.31
C VAL A 109 -5.05 -3.98 11.48
N SER A 110 -4.84 -5.26 11.21
CA SER A 110 -4.71 -6.26 12.29
C SER A 110 -3.35 -6.17 12.98
N ASP A 111 -3.26 -6.59 14.24
CA ASP A 111 -1.99 -6.64 14.97
C ASP A 111 -0.99 -7.57 14.27
N GLU A 112 -1.46 -8.66 13.63
CA GLU A 112 -0.65 -9.53 12.79
C GLU A 112 -0.05 -8.81 11.58
N ALA A 113 -0.84 -7.98 10.88
CA ALA A 113 -0.35 -7.20 9.75
C ALA A 113 0.65 -6.11 10.19
N LEU A 114 0.42 -5.47 11.36
CA LEU A 114 1.37 -4.52 11.95
C LEU A 114 2.71 -5.19 12.27
N ASP A 115 2.68 -6.37 12.91
CA ASP A 115 3.88 -7.15 13.21
C ASP A 115 4.61 -7.56 11.93
N ALA A 116 3.89 -8.06 10.92
CA ALA A 116 4.43 -8.46 9.63
C ALA A 116 5.11 -7.30 8.88
N LEU A 117 4.54 -6.09 8.90
CA LEU A 117 5.14 -4.89 8.30
C LEU A 117 6.58 -4.65 8.82
N VAL A 118 6.80 -4.89 10.11
CA VAL A 118 8.10 -4.65 10.75
C VAL A 118 9.03 -5.84 10.59
N ARG A 119 8.54 -7.05 10.92
CA ARG A 119 9.34 -8.30 10.86
C ARG A 119 9.86 -8.57 9.47
N PHE A 120 9.04 -8.41 8.47
CA PHE A 120 9.37 -8.69 7.07
C PHE A 120 9.82 -7.43 6.31
N ARG A 121 10.16 -6.35 7.05
CA ARG A 121 10.80 -5.14 6.53
C ARG A 121 10.08 -4.55 5.32
N PHE A 122 8.76 -4.37 5.43
CA PHE A 122 8.00 -3.65 4.43
C PHE A 122 8.67 -2.31 4.16
N LYS A 123 9.04 -2.02 2.90
CA LYS A 123 10.00 -0.95 2.61
C LYS A 123 9.45 0.44 2.92
N GLY A 124 8.22 0.72 2.52
CA GLY A 124 7.64 2.04 2.71
C GLY A 124 6.12 2.05 2.59
N LEU A 125 5.49 2.87 3.42
CA LEU A 125 4.05 2.97 3.56
C LEU A 125 3.66 4.45 3.62
N THR A 126 2.84 4.88 2.67
CA THR A 126 2.19 6.19 2.70
C THR A 126 0.85 6.05 3.42
N LEU A 127 0.65 6.86 4.44
CA LEU A 127 -0.60 6.94 5.19
C LEU A 127 -1.46 8.06 4.62
N SER A 128 -2.64 7.72 4.16
CA SER A 128 -3.60 8.64 3.55
C SER A 128 -4.43 9.32 4.63
N ILE A 129 -3.90 10.39 5.24
CA ILE A 129 -4.51 11.11 6.36
C ILE A 129 -4.75 12.56 5.94
N ASP A 130 -6.00 12.89 5.58
CA ASP A 130 -6.38 14.18 5.00
C ASP A 130 -7.07 15.09 6.01
N GLY A 131 -6.62 15.06 7.25
CA GLY A 131 -7.08 15.93 8.35
C GLY A 131 -6.24 15.72 9.59
N ALA A 132 -6.04 16.77 10.37
CA ALA A 132 -5.43 16.74 11.71
C ALA A 132 -6.48 16.56 12.81
N THR A 133 -7.75 16.82 12.47
CA THR A 133 -8.91 16.61 13.34
C THR A 133 -9.87 15.60 12.70
N GLN A 134 -10.64 14.89 13.52
CA GLN A 134 -11.68 13.96 13.02
C GLN A 134 -12.65 14.68 12.11
N ALA A 135 -13.07 15.89 12.46
CA ALA A 135 -14.05 16.69 11.71
C ALA A 135 -13.55 17.02 10.28
N ALA A 136 -12.27 17.36 10.11
CA ALA A 136 -11.68 17.61 8.79
C ALA A 136 -11.44 16.30 8.04
N TYR A 137 -10.90 15.27 8.73
CA TYR A 137 -10.56 13.97 8.16
C TYR A 137 -11.78 13.29 7.53
N GLU A 138 -12.89 13.18 8.25
CA GLU A 138 -14.07 12.44 7.77
C GLU A 138 -14.84 13.15 6.65
N LYS A 139 -14.65 14.46 6.48
CA LYS A 139 -15.27 15.19 5.35
C LYS A 139 -14.85 14.62 4.00
N TYR A 140 -13.63 14.12 3.90
CA TYR A 140 -13.11 13.44 2.71
C TYR A 140 -13.04 11.92 2.90
N ARG A 141 -12.44 11.44 3.98
CA ARG A 141 -12.27 10.02 4.32
C ARG A 141 -13.53 9.44 5.01
N VAL A 142 -14.65 9.50 4.30
CA VAL A 142 -15.97 9.12 4.84
C VAL A 142 -15.96 7.70 5.38
N GLY A 143 -16.33 7.54 6.65
CA GLY A 143 -16.33 6.28 7.40
C GLY A 143 -14.99 5.98 8.09
N GLY A 144 -14.00 6.87 7.99
CA GLY A 144 -12.72 6.73 8.67
C GLY A 144 -12.74 7.27 10.11
N CYS A 145 -11.91 6.70 10.95
CA CYS A 145 -11.69 7.11 12.33
C CYS A 145 -10.22 7.52 12.50
N LEU A 146 -9.97 8.81 12.71
CA LEU A 146 -8.62 9.36 12.79
C LEU A 146 -7.85 8.84 14.00
N ASP A 147 -8.52 8.73 15.16
CA ASP A 147 -7.91 8.23 16.39
C ASP A 147 -7.38 6.79 16.19
N ARG A 148 -8.16 5.95 15.49
CA ARG A 148 -7.74 4.58 15.17
C ARG A 148 -6.52 4.55 14.26
N VAL A 149 -6.43 5.47 13.30
CA VAL A 149 -5.23 5.59 12.45
C VAL A 149 -4.02 5.94 13.31
N PHE A 150 -4.14 6.92 14.21
CA PHE A 150 -3.05 7.32 15.09
C PHE A 150 -2.66 6.22 16.09
N GLU A 151 -3.62 5.47 16.63
CA GLU A 151 -3.35 4.30 17.47
C GLU A 151 -2.55 3.24 16.72
N ASN A 152 -2.93 2.94 15.47
CA ASN A 152 -2.21 1.98 14.65
C ASN A 152 -0.78 2.46 14.31
N VAL A 153 -0.58 3.76 14.07
CA VAL A 153 0.77 4.33 13.88
C VAL A 153 1.61 4.18 15.15
N LYS A 154 1.05 4.47 16.32
CA LYS A 154 1.75 4.30 17.60
C LYS A 154 2.16 2.84 17.83
N LYS A 155 1.23 1.89 17.65
CA LYS A 155 1.51 0.45 17.72
C LYS A 155 2.63 0.03 16.76
N LEU A 156 2.57 0.50 15.52
CA LEU A 156 3.61 0.21 14.53
C LEU A 156 4.98 0.72 14.98
N ASN A 157 5.06 1.93 15.53
CA ASN A 157 6.30 2.49 16.04
C ASN A 157 6.82 1.76 17.28
N GLU A 158 5.95 1.24 18.13
CA GLU A 158 6.32 0.35 19.23
C GLU A 158 6.94 -0.95 18.72
N LEU A 159 6.36 -1.55 17.70
CA LEU A 159 6.92 -2.73 17.04
C LEU A 159 8.26 -2.42 16.37
N LYS A 160 8.41 -1.27 15.69
CA LYS A 160 9.70 -0.83 15.13
C LYS A 160 10.78 -0.73 16.23
N ARG A 161 10.46 -0.17 17.39
CA ARG A 161 11.39 -0.12 18.53
C ARG A 161 11.70 -1.51 19.05
N LYS A 162 10.68 -2.36 19.26
CA LYS A 162 10.84 -3.75 19.74
C LYS A 162 11.76 -4.56 18.83
N TYR A 163 11.62 -4.43 17.51
CA TYR A 163 12.42 -5.17 16.52
C TYR A 163 13.72 -4.44 16.12
N ASN A 164 14.00 -3.26 16.68
CA ASN A 164 15.10 -2.40 16.25
C ASN A 164 15.14 -2.24 14.72
N SER A 165 13.98 -1.96 14.12
CA SER A 165 13.80 -1.90 12.67
C SER A 165 13.49 -0.47 12.20
N PRO A 166 14.16 0.05 11.17
CA PRO A 166 13.77 1.32 10.56
C PRO A 166 12.56 1.19 9.62
N TYR A 167 12.07 -0.02 9.39
CA TYR A 167 10.98 -0.32 8.47
C TYR A 167 9.65 -0.56 9.18
N PRO A 168 8.55 -0.24 8.47
CA PRO A 168 8.48 0.52 7.21
C PRO A 168 8.87 1.99 7.41
N ARG A 169 9.35 2.62 6.32
CA ARG A 169 9.41 4.10 6.28
C ARG A 169 8.00 4.62 6.12
N LEU A 170 7.59 5.51 7.01
CA LEU A 170 6.27 6.12 6.97
C LEU A 170 6.32 7.46 6.24
N SER A 171 5.24 7.76 5.53
CA SER A 171 4.98 9.06 4.93
C SER A 171 3.52 9.44 5.19
N TRP A 172 3.28 10.65 5.66
CA TRP A 172 1.94 11.20 5.78
C TRP A 172 1.57 11.92 4.49
N GLN A 173 0.59 11.41 3.75
CA GLN A 173 -0.02 12.09 2.61
C GLN A 173 -1.21 12.92 3.11
N PHE A 174 -1.20 14.20 2.76
CA PHE A 174 -2.28 15.13 3.06
C PHE A 174 -2.71 15.84 1.77
N ILE A 175 -3.88 15.46 1.25
CA ILE A 175 -4.47 16.12 0.09
C ILE A 175 -5.16 17.39 0.57
N ILE A 176 -4.76 18.52 0.01
CA ILE A 176 -5.28 19.83 0.41
C ILE A 176 -6.62 20.08 -0.25
N PHE A 177 -7.61 20.39 0.55
CA PHE A 177 -8.95 20.84 0.17
C PHE A 177 -9.26 22.13 0.91
N GLY A 178 -10.20 22.95 0.41
CA GLY A 178 -10.61 24.20 1.08
C GLY A 178 -11.16 24.02 2.50
N HIS A 179 -11.49 22.79 2.92
CA HIS A 179 -11.97 22.52 4.26
C HIS A 179 -10.89 22.05 5.26
N ASN A 180 -9.68 21.79 4.80
CA ASN A 180 -8.59 21.28 5.64
C ASN A 180 -7.28 22.06 5.46
N GLU A 181 -7.22 23.06 4.57
CA GLU A 181 -5.99 23.82 4.31
C GLU A 181 -5.44 24.55 5.53
N GLU A 182 -6.32 25.02 6.41
CA GLU A 182 -5.94 25.66 7.66
C GLU A 182 -5.28 24.71 8.67
N GLU A 183 -5.44 23.39 8.50
CA GLU A 183 -4.80 22.38 9.35
C GLU A 183 -3.35 22.07 8.96
N ILE A 184 -2.84 22.59 7.85
CA ILE A 184 -1.46 22.33 7.37
C ILE A 184 -0.38 22.61 8.44
N PRO A 185 -0.44 23.73 9.19
CA PRO A 185 0.54 23.97 10.25
C PRO A 185 0.50 22.92 11.36
N LEU A 186 -0.71 22.47 11.71
CA LEU A 186 -0.93 21.43 12.72
C LEU A 186 -0.40 20.08 12.24
N VAL A 187 -0.68 19.68 11.00
CA VAL A 187 -0.14 18.46 10.38
C VAL A 187 1.38 18.46 10.39
N LYS A 188 2.02 19.59 10.00
CA LYS A 188 3.48 19.72 10.02
C LYS A 188 4.10 19.55 11.41
N LYS A 189 3.37 19.93 12.46
CA LYS A 189 3.78 19.72 13.85
C LYS A 189 3.58 18.28 14.28
N MET A 190 2.43 17.70 13.95
CA MET A 190 2.06 16.34 14.39
C MET A 190 2.85 15.23 13.70
N ALA A 191 3.20 15.41 12.41
CA ALA A 191 3.84 14.35 11.64
C ALA A 191 5.17 13.86 12.24
N PRO A 192 6.11 14.74 12.68
CA PRO A 192 7.32 14.31 13.37
C PRO A 192 7.06 13.66 14.75
N GLU A 193 5.98 14.05 15.43
CA GLU A 193 5.61 13.53 16.75
C GLU A 193 5.02 12.09 16.62
N LEU A 194 4.42 11.79 15.48
CA LEU A 194 3.89 10.47 15.19
C LEU A 194 4.97 9.47 14.74
N GLY A 195 6.12 9.91 14.26
CA GLY A 195 7.28 9.09 13.86
C GLY A 195 7.31 8.74 12.40
#